data_083d9316129094626aa7b214f3a6b2e6
#
_entry.id   083d9316129094626aa7b214f3a6b2e6
#
_cell.length_a   1.000
_cell.length_b   1.000
_cell.length_c   1.000
_cell.angle_alpha   90.00
_cell.angle_beta   90.00
_cell.angle_gamma   90.00
#
_symmetry.space_group_name_H-M   'P 1'
#
loop_
_entity.id
_entity.type
_entity.pdbx_description
1 polymer ?
#
loop_
_entity_poly.entity_id
_entity_poly.type
_entity_poly.pdbx_seq_one_letter_code
_entity_poly.pdbx_strand_id
1 'polypeptide(L)'
;AGAGYSSRPFVNPFGENTQAGKIFANIFDPNKRNARMQNVRNKTDRRVSKSNMDQLLHIASGKLSILGIIFYVMLAFHFLLKQFDLLHKHTGVVYGAGYTDVNVTLWIYRVLIVLCVLGAVTIAFFIAKKMMKQIVLIPIIMLAVILIGSGAEILVQNVIVAPDEINKESKYLARNIEFTQYAYATDKVDVRDFAASNDLDASAIANNDETVGNIRINDYEPVEKFYNQTQSIRQYYKFNDTDVDRYYLNGEYAQTYLSVREIDEKKINDTWLNRHIKYTHGYGLAVSRVDKITASGQPDVVVKDIPPKSSAKEISIKRPEIYFGELSSDYIVINTNEDEFNYPDGQSNKYTRYKGSAGIKLTPLKRLMFAVREGSFKL
;
A
#
# COMPACT_ATOMS: atom_id res chain seq x y z
N ALA A 1 -3.30 -67.59 -13.74
CA ALA A 1 -2.38 -68.16 -14.72
C ALA A 1 -1.03 -67.43 -14.63
N GLY A 2 -0.13 -67.96 -13.77
CA GLY A 2 1.22 -67.46 -13.63
C GLY A 2 2.14 -68.11 -14.65
N ALA A 3 2.62 -67.33 -15.62
CA ALA A 3 3.65 -67.86 -16.52
C ALA A 3 4.98 -67.90 -15.76
N GLY A 4 5.39 -69.12 -15.38
CA GLY A 4 6.72 -69.34 -14.85
C GLY A 4 7.77 -69.12 -15.93
N TYR A 5 8.58 -68.08 -15.78
CA TYR A 5 9.78 -67.91 -16.54
C TYR A 5 10.83 -68.93 -16.10
N SER A 6 10.97 -69.98 -16.90
CA SER A 6 12.08 -70.93 -16.81
C SER A 6 13.37 -70.17 -17.05
N SER A 7 14.17 -70.01 -16.01
CA SER A 7 15.52 -69.43 -16.14
C SER A 7 16.40 -70.48 -16.87
N ARG A 8 16.70 -70.17 -18.16
CA ARG A 8 17.71 -70.98 -18.89
C ARG A 8 19.05 -70.84 -18.14
N PRO A 9 19.79 -71.96 -17.96
CA PRO A 9 21.10 -71.90 -17.34
C PRO A 9 22.03 -70.97 -18.15
N PHE A 10 22.75 -70.08 -17.44
CA PHE A 10 23.74 -69.20 -18.06
C PHE A 10 24.87 -70.02 -18.71
N VAL A 11 24.99 -70.02 -20.04
CA VAL A 11 26.02 -70.71 -20.79
C VAL A 11 27.10 -69.73 -21.16
N ASN A 12 28.33 -70.01 -20.70
CA ASN A 12 29.49 -69.17 -21.04
C ASN A 12 30.07 -69.63 -22.38
N PRO A 13 29.98 -68.82 -23.46
CA PRO A 13 30.40 -69.23 -24.80
C PRO A 13 31.92 -69.39 -24.98
N PHE A 14 32.73 -68.96 -24.01
CA PHE A 14 34.21 -68.97 -24.10
C PHE A 14 34.85 -70.07 -23.25
N GLY A 15 34.06 -70.95 -22.63
CA GLY A 15 34.53 -72.01 -21.74
C GLY A 15 34.98 -71.44 -20.36
N GLU A 16 34.67 -72.23 -19.28
CA GLU A 16 34.85 -71.71 -17.90
C GLU A 16 36.33 -71.52 -17.51
N ASN A 17 37.26 -72.24 -18.14
CA ASN A 17 38.67 -72.23 -17.74
C ASN A 17 39.53 -71.26 -18.55
N THR A 18 39.03 -70.60 -19.56
CA THR A 18 39.76 -69.61 -20.34
C THR A 18 39.74 -68.24 -19.70
N GLN A 19 40.77 -67.44 -19.97
CA GLN A 19 40.84 -66.08 -19.45
C GLN A 19 39.68 -65.22 -19.95
N ALA A 20 39.26 -65.39 -21.22
CA ALA A 20 38.11 -64.75 -21.85
C ALA A 20 36.79 -65.20 -21.17
N GLY A 21 36.65 -66.51 -20.88
CA GLY A 21 35.50 -67.10 -20.20
C GLY A 21 35.35 -66.57 -18.77
N LYS A 22 36.43 -66.39 -18.03
CA LYS A 22 36.44 -65.81 -16.70
C LYS A 22 36.03 -64.32 -16.71
N ILE A 23 36.47 -63.57 -17.72
CA ILE A 23 36.06 -62.18 -17.91
C ILE A 23 34.57 -62.07 -18.27
N PHE A 24 34.13 -62.93 -19.22
CA PHE A 24 32.75 -62.98 -19.66
C PHE A 24 31.78 -63.36 -18.50
N ALA A 25 32.13 -64.42 -17.75
CA ALA A 25 31.37 -64.83 -16.58
C ALA A 25 31.33 -63.71 -15.48
N ASN A 26 32.39 -62.94 -15.34
CA ASN A 26 32.40 -61.81 -14.39
C ASN A 26 31.50 -60.64 -14.80
N ILE A 27 31.28 -60.47 -16.13
CA ILE A 27 30.49 -59.32 -16.66
C ILE A 27 29.03 -59.72 -16.89
N PHE A 28 28.77 -60.91 -17.44
CA PHE A 28 27.46 -61.29 -17.97
C PHE A 28 26.71 -62.37 -17.16
N ASP A 29 27.32 -63.02 -16.16
CA ASP A 29 26.64 -63.98 -15.29
C ASP A 29 25.54 -63.25 -14.46
N PRO A 30 24.25 -63.61 -14.64
CA PRO A 30 23.15 -62.97 -13.92
C PRO A 30 23.26 -63.09 -12.40
N ASN A 31 23.84 -64.17 -11.90
CA ASN A 31 24.01 -64.42 -10.47
C ASN A 31 25.12 -63.52 -9.90
N LYS A 32 26.20 -63.28 -10.61
CA LYS A 32 27.25 -62.37 -10.22
C LYS A 32 26.85 -60.89 -10.43
N ARG A 33 26.02 -60.62 -11.44
CA ARG A 33 25.41 -59.32 -11.65
C ARG A 33 24.45 -58.97 -10.55
N ASN A 34 23.57 -59.91 -10.15
CA ASN A 34 22.65 -59.72 -9.03
C ASN A 34 23.39 -59.56 -7.68
N ALA A 35 24.47 -60.35 -7.45
CA ALA A 35 25.31 -60.21 -6.27
C ALA A 35 26.07 -58.86 -6.27
N ARG A 36 26.51 -58.36 -7.44
CA ARG A 36 27.09 -57.01 -7.56
C ARG A 36 26.06 -55.93 -7.38
N MET A 37 24.84 -56.05 -7.90
CA MET A 37 23.76 -55.12 -7.68
C MET A 37 23.32 -55.13 -6.25
N GLN A 38 23.20 -56.28 -5.57
CA GLN A 38 22.96 -56.35 -4.15
C GLN A 38 24.08 -55.74 -3.30
N ASN A 39 25.33 -55.95 -3.66
CA ASN A 39 26.47 -55.30 -3.00
C ASN A 39 26.54 -53.78 -3.25
N VAL A 40 26.17 -53.30 -4.45
CA VAL A 40 26.02 -51.88 -4.75
C VAL A 40 24.83 -51.32 -4.02
N ARG A 41 23.68 -52.02 -3.98
CA ARG A 41 22.50 -51.65 -3.23
C ARG A 41 22.74 -51.67 -1.71
N ASN A 42 23.45 -52.66 -1.19
CA ASN A 42 23.89 -52.67 0.20
C ASN A 42 25.00 -51.66 0.52
N LYS A 43 25.76 -51.18 -0.47
CA LYS A 43 26.68 -50.04 -0.32
C LYS A 43 25.96 -48.70 -0.41
N THR A 44 24.89 -48.58 -1.23
CA THR A 44 24.03 -47.38 -1.30
C THR A 44 22.97 -47.37 -0.21
N ASP A 45 22.46 -48.53 0.22
CA ASP A 45 21.68 -48.70 1.45
C ASP A 45 22.55 -48.80 2.73
N ARG A 46 23.82 -48.45 2.65
CA ARG A 46 24.48 -47.92 3.85
C ARG A 46 23.69 -46.69 4.22
N ARG A 47 22.61 -46.93 4.96
CA ARG A 47 21.98 -45.90 5.81
C ARG A 47 23.11 -45.02 6.28
N VAL A 48 23.10 -43.75 5.83
CA VAL A 48 23.98 -42.74 6.41
C VAL A 48 23.99 -43.08 7.88
N SER A 49 25.13 -43.57 8.38
CA SER A 49 25.20 -44.13 9.74
C SER A 49 24.58 -43.07 10.63
N LYS A 50 23.76 -43.45 11.60
CA LYS A 50 23.15 -42.50 12.54
C LYS A 50 24.22 -41.54 13.10
N SER A 51 25.42 -42.01 13.23
CA SER A 51 26.66 -41.27 13.56
C SER A 51 27.03 -40.23 12.52
N ASN A 52 26.92 -40.49 11.22
CA ASN A 52 27.24 -39.53 10.16
C ASN A 52 26.15 -38.47 10.02
N MET A 53 24.89 -38.85 10.24
CA MET A 53 23.79 -37.90 10.33
C MET A 53 23.95 -36.98 11.55
N ASP A 54 24.31 -37.53 12.69
CA ASP A 54 24.58 -36.80 13.93
C ASP A 54 25.79 -35.84 13.77
N GLN A 55 26.83 -36.24 13.04
CA GLN A 55 27.97 -35.37 12.72
C GLN A 55 27.59 -34.25 11.75
N LEU A 56 26.83 -34.54 10.70
CA LEU A 56 26.33 -33.52 9.76
C LEU A 56 25.41 -32.53 10.47
N LEU A 57 24.53 -33.01 11.32
CA LEU A 57 23.65 -32.17 12.13
C LEU A 57 24.46 -31.34 13.13
N HIS A 58 25.54 -31.86 13.68
CA HIS A 58 26.40 -31.10 14.59
C HIS A 58 27.16 -29.98 13.87
N ILE A 59 27.68 -30.22 12.65
CA ILE A 59 28.33 -29.21 11.82
C ILE A 59 27.33 -28.14 11.36
N ALA A 60 26.10 -28.57 10.99
CA ALA A 60 25.03 -27.67 10.56
C ALA A 60 24.35 -26.93 11.73
N SER A 61 24.43 -27.46 12.97
CA SER A 61 23.66 -26.97 14.11
C SER A 61 23.91 -25.50 14.44
N GLY A 62 25.16 -25.07 14.39
CA GLY A 62 25.50 -23.67 14.65
C GLY A 62 24.88 -22.70 13.62
N LYS A 63 24.98 -23.07 12.34
CA LYS A 63 24.39 -22.26 11.26
C LYS A 63 22.87 -22.27 11.32
N LEU A 64 22.28 -23.43 11.62
CA LEU A 64 20.83 -23.57 11.74
C LEU A 64 20.28 -22.81 12.96
N SER A 65 21.03 -22.74 14.06
CA SER A 65 20.68 -21.90 15.22
C SER A 65 20.63 -20.43 14.86
N ILE A 66 21.68 -19.92 14.19
CA ILE A 66 21.74 -18.52 13.78
C ILE A 66 20.57 -18.18 12.85
N LEU A 67 20.33 -19.03 11.85
CA LEU A 67 19.21 -18.83 10.91
C LEU A 67 17.84 -18.85 11.62
N GLY A 68 17.66 -19.76 12.57
CA GLY A 68 16.44 -19.85 13.37
C GLY A 68 16.23 -18.64 14.28
N ILE A 69 17.31 -18.13 14.90
CA ILE A 69 17.23 -16.89 15.70
C ILE A 69 16.86 -15.71 14.81
N ILE A 70 17.51 -15.56 13.66
CA ILE A 70 17.19 -14.49 12.70
C ILE A 70 15.72 -14.57 12.28
N PHE A 71 15.22 -15.79 11.96
CA PHE A 71 13.84 -16.01 11.61
C PHE A 71 12.86 -15.56 12.72
N TYR A 72 13.09 -15.94 13.97
CA TYR A 72 12.25 -15.51 15.07
C TYR A 72 12.32 -14.02 15.35
N VAL A 73 13.49 -13.40 15.20
CA VAL A 73 13.65 -11.94 15.32
C VAL A 73 12.86 -11.22 14.22
N MET A 74 12.96 -11.69 12.97
CA MET A 74 12.15 -11.13 11.86
C MET A 74 10.67 -11.32 12.11
N LEU A 75 10.25 -12.47 12.61
CA LEU A 75 8.85 -12.77 12.91
C LEU A 75 8.34 -11.90 14.09
N ALA A 76 9.15 -11.68 15.13
CA ALA A 76 8.82 -10.75 16.21
C ALA A 76 8.64 -9.32 15.68
N PHE A 77 9.52 -8.88 14.80
CA PHE A 77 9.41 -7.59 14.15
C PHE A 77 8.17 -7.49 13.26
N HIS A 78 7.83 -8.55 12.53
CA HIS A 78 6.58 -8.64 11.76
C HIS A 78 5.34 -8.43 12.66
N PHE A 79 5.23 -9.14 13.78
CA PHE A 79 4.10 -8.97 14.70
C PHE A 79 4.12 -7.61 15.40
N LEU A 80 5.29 -7.01 15.63
CA LEU A 80 5.40 -5.64 16.12
C LEU A 80 4.80 -4.65 15.10
N LEU A 81 5.13 -4.79 13.82
CA LEU A 81 4.55 -3.95 12.77
C LEU A 81 3.04 -4.17 12.62
N LYS A 82 2.57 -5.41 12.76
CA LYS A 82 1.14 -5.74 12.73
C LYS A 82 0.32 -5.02 13.79
N GLN A 83 0.90 -4.65 14.93
CA GLN A 83 0.21 -3.81 15.91
C GLN A 83 -0.08 -2.41 15.37
N PHE A 84 0.82 -1.84 14.57
CA PHE A 84 0.61 -0.54 13.94
C PHE A 84 -0.37 -0.60 12.76
N ASP A 85 -0.48 -1.76 12.09
CA ASP A 85 -1.49 -1.96 11.03
C ASP A 85 -2.91 -1.80 11.56
N LEU A 86 -3.15 -2.06 12.86
CA LEU A 86 -4.45 -1.85 13.48
C LEU A 86 -4.91 -0.39 13.44
N LEU A 87 -3.98 0.56 13.41
CA LEU A 87 -4.30 1.99 13.30
C LEU A 87 -4.88 2.37 11.93
N HIS A 88 -4.61 1.55 10.93
CA HIS A 88 -5.07 1.75 9.55
C HIS A 88 -6.15 0.75 9.12
N LYS A 89 -6.70 0.01 10.08
CA LYS A 89 -7.76 -0.97 9.82
C LYS A 89 -9.06 -0.23 9.45
N HIS A 90 -9.69 -0.69 8.39
CA HIS A 90 -10.98 -0.16 7.92
C HIS A 90 -12.05 -1.25 8.03
N THR A 91 -12.47 -1.54 9.26
CA THR A 91 -13.53 -2.52 9.54
C THR A 91 -14.41 -2.00 10.67
N GLY A 92 -15.72 -2.12 10.50
CA GLY A 92 -16.68 -1.66 11.51
C GLY A 92 -17.01 -0.15 11.40
N VAL A 93 -17.38 0.44 12.52
CA VAL A 93 -17.92 1.80 12.60
C VAL A 93 -16.84 2.87 12.58
N VAL A 94 -15.64 2.54 13.02
CA VAL A 94 -14.50 3.48 13.13
C VAL A 94 -13.38 3.12 12.17
N TYR A 95 -12.67 4.15 11.72
CA TYR A 95 -11.38 3.96 11.05
C TYR A 95 -10.29 3.79 12.11
N GLY A 96 -9.53 2.71 12.01
CA GLY A 96 -8.53 2.33 13.00
C GLY A 96 -8.96 1.17 13.89
N ALA A 97 -8.33 1.06 15.05
CA ALA A 97 -8.57 -0.04 15.99
C ALA A 97 -9.85 0.17 16.80
N GLY A 98 -10.79 -0.77 16.73
CA GLY A 98 -12.01 -0.81 17.52
C GLY A 98 -11.85 -1.59 18.84
N TYR A 99 -12.99 -1.87 19.49
CA TYR A 99 -13.03 -2.58 20.77
C TYR A 99 -12.35 -3.96 20.70
N THR A 100 -12.70 -4.77 19.72
CA THR A 100 -12.14 -6.11 19.54
C THR A 100 -10.64 -6.05 19.28
N ASP A 101 -10.20 -5.10 18.46
CA ASP A 101 -8.78 -4.96 18.11
C ASP A 101 -7.91 -4.64 19.33
N VAL A 102 -8.37 -3.72 20.19
CA VAL A 102 -7.61 -3.29 21.37
C VAL A 102 -7.63 -4.35 22.48
N ASN A 103 -8.77 -5.04 22.66
CA ASN A 103 -8.94 -5.97 23.78
C ASN A 103 -8.55 -7.42 23.46
N VAL A 104 -8.47 -7.79 22.16
CA VAL A 104 -8.15 -9.16 21.73
C VAL A 104 -6.96 -9.16 20.78
N THR A 105 -7.08 -8.59 19.58
CA THR A 105 -6.08 -8.71 18.51
C THR A 105 -4.71 -8.18 18.94
N LEU A 106 -4.68 -7.02 19.60
CA LEU A 106 -3.44 -6.44 20.11
C LEU A 106 -2.73 -7.35 21.11
N TRP A 107 -3.50 -8.03 21.98
CA TRP A 107 -2.95 -8.96 22.95
C TRP A 107 -2.43 -10.24 22.30
N ILE A 108 -3.10 -10.73 21.24
CA ILE A 108 -2.62 -11.87 20.45
C ILE A 108 -1.24 -11.53 19.87
N TYR A 109 -1.07 -10.37 19.23
CA TYR A 109 0.24 -9.94 18.69
C TYR A 109 1.31 -9.82 19.77
N ARG A 110 0.97 -9.27 20.95
CA ARG A 110 1.92 -9.18 22.08
C ARG A 110 2.35 -10.55 22.57
N VAL A 111 1.43 -11.49 22.71
CA VAL A 111 1.75 -12.88 23.09
C VAL A 111 2.62 -13.55 22.03
N LEU A 112 2.33 -13.36 20.75
CA LEU A 112 3.14 -13.89 19.66
C LEU A 112 4.56 -13.31 19.65
N ILE A 113 4.74 -12.02 19.94
CA ILE A 113 6.08 -11.42 20.08
C ILE A 113 6.85 -12.10 21.22
N VAL A 114 6.22 -12.28 22.38
CA VAL A 114 6.86 -12.97 23.51
C VAL A 114 7.25 -14.41 23.12
N LEU A 115 6.36 -15.14 22.44
CA LEU A 115 6.65 -16.48 21.93
C LEU A 115 7.78 -16.50 20.90
N CYS A 116 7.90 -15.49 20.06
CA CYS A 116 9.03 -15.34 19.13
C CYS A 116 10.36 -15.12 19.90
N VAL A 117 10.37 -14.29 20.92
CA VAL A 117 11.57 -14.09 21.77
C VAL A 117 11.95 -15.40 22.47
N LEU A 118 10.98 -16.09 23.07
CA LEU A 118 11.20 -17.41 23.67
C LEU A 118 11.67 -18.44 22.64
N GLY A 119 11.13 -18.40 21.41
CA GLY A 119 11.56 -19.24 20.30
C GLY A 119 13.02 -19.02 19.90
N ALA A 120 13.43 -17.76 19.83
CA ALA A 120 14.83 -17.40 19.54
C ALA A 120 15.80 -17.93 20.61
N VAL A 121 15.42 -17.83 21.88
CA VAL A 121 16.23 -18.35 23.00
C VAL A 121 16.24 -19.89 23.02
N THR A 122 15.09 -20.51 22.89
CA THR A 122 14.93 -21.98 23.01
C THR A 122 15.55 -22.72 21.83
N ILE A 123 15.57 -22.16 20.63
CA ILE A 123 16.18 -22.82 19.46
C ILE A 123 17.68 -23.05 19.67
N ALA A 124 18.40 -22.07 20.19
CA ALA A 124 19.81 -22.20 20.50
C ALA A 124 20.03 -23.26 21.58
N PHE A 125 19.20 -23.27 22.63
CA PHE A 125 19.27 -24.23 23.72
C PHE A 125 18.98 -25.66 23.26
N PHE A 126 17.90 -25.90 22.51
CA PHE A 126 17.51 -27.25 22.07
C PHE A 126 18.48 -27.85 21.04
N ILE A 127 19.05 -27.03 20.17
CA ILE A 127 20.08 -27.46 19.23
C ILE A 127 21.34 -27.86 20.00
N ALA A 128 21.79 -27.05 20.97
CA ALA A 128 22.96 -27.36 21.81
C ALA A 128 22.77 -28.68 22.61
N LYS A 129 21.55 -28.94 23.09
CA LYS A 129 21.18 -30.17 23.82
C LYS A 129 20.79 -31.35 22.91
N LYS A 130 20.86 -31.19 21.57
CA LYS A 130 20.42 -32.22 20.57
C LYS A 130 18.96 -32.65 20.71
N MET A 131 18.11 -31.76 21.23
CA MET A 131 16.69 -32.02 21.48
C MET A 131 15.83 -31.52 20.30
N MET A 132 16.15 -31.97 19.08
CA MET A 132 15.58 -31.45 17.82
C MET A 132 14.03 -31.54 17.75
N LYS A 133 13.41 -32.54 18.39
CA LYS A 133 11.94 -32.66 18.40
C LYS A 133 11.24 -31.52 19.14
N GLN A 134 11.90 -30.89 20.10
CA GLN A 134 11.32 -29.82 20.92
C GLN A 134 11.35 -28.47 20.24
N ILE A 135 12.12 -28.30 19.17
CA ILE A 135 12.17 -27.05 18.37
C ILE A 135 10.80 -26.73 17.78
N VAL A 136 9.99 -27.75 17.48
CA VAL A 136 8.65 -27.59 16.86
C VAL A 136 7.60 -27.15 17.89
N LEU A 137 7.89 -27.18 19.19
CA LEU A 137 6.93 -26.84 20.25
C LEU A 137 6.46 -25.40 20.16
N ILE A 138 7.38 -24.44 20.03
CA ILE A 138 7.04 -23.01 19.96
C ILE A 138 6.19 -22.68 18.72
N PRO A 139 6.53 -23.11 17.49
CA PRO A 139 5.66 -22.93 16.32
C PRO A 139 4.25 -23.53 16.52
N ILE A 140 4.12 -24.68 17.16
CA ILE A 140 2.80 -25.29 17.44
C ILE A 140 2.00 -24.40 18.41
N ILE A 141 2.64 -23.92 19.47
CA ILE A 141 2.00 -23.00 20.43
C ILE A 141 1.58 -21.72 19.74
N MET A 142 2.44 -21.14 18.88
CA MET A 142 2.10 -19.94 18.11
C MET A 142 0.89 -20.17 17.20
N LEU A 143 0.85 -21.29 16.49
CA LEU A 143 -0.29 -21.65 15.66
C LEU A 143 -1.57 -21.80 16.50
N ALA A 144 -1.49 -22.44 17.66
CA ALA A 144 -2.62 -22.57 18.58
C ALA A 144 -3.10 -21.19 19.08
N VAL A 145 -2.19 -20.28 19.43
CA VAL A 145 -2.52 -18.90 19.82
C VAL A 145 -3.23 -18.14 18.69
N ILE A 146 -2.78 -18.31 17.45
CA ILE A 146 -3.41 -17.68 16.28
C ILE A 146 -4.84 -18.25 16.10
N LEU A 147 -5.02 -19.55 16.09
CA LEU A 147 -6.32 -20.20 15.89
C LEU A 147 -7.32 -19.87 17.01
N ILE A 148 -6.89 -19.97 18.25
CA ILE A 148 -7.73 -19.65 19.42
C ILE A 148 -8.02 -18.14 19.44
N GLY A 149 -7.01 -17.33 19.13
CA GLY A 149 -7.14 -15.88 19.06
C GLY A 149 -8.15 -15.44 18.01
N SER A 150 -8.06 -15.95 16.79
CA SER A 150 -9.03 -15.67 15.72
C SER A 150 -10.46 -16.10 16.09
N GLY A 151 -10.59 -17.24 16.77
CA GLY A 151 -11.88 -17.66 17.33
C GLY A 151 -12.42 -16.69 18.38
N ALA A 152 -11.54 -16.19 19.25
CA ALA A 152 -11.89 -15.20 20.27
C ALA A 152 -12.28 -13.85 19.65
N GLU A 153 -11.59 -13.39 18.60
CA GLU A 153 -11.96 -12.19 17.85
C GLU A 153 -13.38 -12.27 17.31
N ILE A 154 -13.70 -13.36 16.61
CA ILE A 154 -15.04 -13.61 16.04
C ILE A 154 -16.10 -13.65 17.15
N LEU A 155 -15.82 -14.31 18.26
CA LEU A 155 -16.74 -14.45 19.36
C LEU A 155 -16.98 -13.11 20.05
N VAL A 156 -15.92 -12.36 20.37
CA VAL A 156 -16.04 -11.02 21.00
C VAL A 156 -16.77 -10.05 20.08
N GLN A 157 -16.46 -10.05 18.78
CA GLN A 157 -17.14 -9.17 17.83
C GLN A 157 -18.64 -9.47 17.75
N ASN A 158 -19.01 -10.74 17.58
CA ASN A 158 -20.40 -11.09 17.31
C ASN A 158 -21.27 -11.18 18.59
N VAL A 159 -20.69 -11.54 19.74
CA VAL A 159 -21.45 -11.78 20.97
C VAL A 159 -21.39 -10.59 21.92
N ILE A 160 -20.29 -9.84 21.94
CA ILE A 160 -20.08 -8.75 22.90
C ILE A 160 -20.24 -7.37 22.24
N VAL A 161 -19.65 -7.20 21.04
CA VAL A 161 -19.65 -5.89 20.37
C VAL A 161 -20.94 -5.67 19.58
N ALA A 162 -21.25 -6.56 18.64
CA ALA A 162 -22.38 -6.37 17.73
C ALA A 162 -23.74 -6.14 18.42
N PRO A 163 -24.07 -6.78 19.57
CA PRO A 163 -25.34 -6.50 20.24
C PRO A 163 -25.41 -5.14 20.95
N ASP A 164 -24.25 -4.55 21.27
CA ASP A 164 -24.15 -3.28 22.02
C ASP A 164 -23.04 -2.39 21.42
N GLU A 165 -23.05 -2.26 20.10
CA GLU A 165 -21.95 -1.65 19.32
C GLU A 165 -21.69 -0.20 19.73
N ILE A 166 -22.74 0.61 19.87
CA ILE A 166 -22.63 2.03 20.22
C ILE A 166 -21.88 2.22 21.54
N ASN A 167 -22.24 1.48 22.58
CA ASN A 167 -21.61 1.64 23.89
C ASN A 167 -20.16 1.11 23.89
N LYS A 168 -19.91 -0.02 23.20
CA LYS A 168 -18.58 -0.62 23.14
C LYS A 168 -17.62 0.20 22.29
N GLU A 169 -18.08 0.72 21.17
CA GLU A 169 -17.25 1.49 20.22
C GLU A 169 -17.24 3.01 20.53
N SER A 170 -18.09 3.52 21.41
CA SER A 170 -18.24 4.96 21.71
C SER A 170 -16.92 5.66 22.02
N LYS A 171 -16.04 5.03 22.81
CA LYS A 171 -14.71 5.58 23.17
C LYS A 171 -13.80 5.72 21.95
N TYR A 172 -13.85 4.77 21.02
CA TYR A 172 -13.02 4.76 19.80
C TYR A 172 -13.62 5.72 18.79
N LEU A 173 -14.94 5.76 18.69
CA LEU A 173 -15.66 6.72 17.86
C LEU A 173 -15.39 8.16 18.29
N ALA A 174 -15.43 8.46 19.59
CA ALA A 174 -15.14 9.79 20.12
C ALA A 174 -13.73 10.27 19.70
N ARG A 175 -12.72 9.39 19.82
CA ARG A 175 -11.36 9.70 19.35
C ARG A 175 -11.29 9.92 17.84
N ASN A 176 -12.00 9.09 17.07
CA ASN A 176 -12.04 9.24 15.62
C ASN A 176 -12.65 10.58 15.21
N ILE A 177 -13.75 10.99 15.88
CA ILE A 177 -14.38 12.29 15.68
C ILE A 177 -13.41 13.42 16.03
N GLU A 178 -12.78 13.37 17.21
CA GLU A 178 -11.82 14.38 17.67
C GLU A 178 -10.67 14.58 16.66
N PHE A 179 -10.04 13.49 16.22
CA PHE A 179 -8.96 13.58 15.24
C PHE A 179 -9.42 14.05 13.85
N THR A 180 -10.64 13.68 13.45
CA THR A 180 -11.24 14.15 12.20
C THR A 180 -11.51 15.65 12.28
N GLN A 181 -12.11 16.12 13.37
CA GLN A 181 -12.34 17.54 13.61
C GLN A 181 -11.04 18.34 13.59
N TYR A 182 -10.00 17.83 14.26
CA TYR A 182 -8.68 18.46 14.25
C TYR A 182 -8.06 18.50 12.84
N ALA A 183 -8.16 17.41 12.09
CA ALA A 183 -7.58 17.31 10.74
C ALA A 183 -8.22 18.31 9.75
N TYR A 184 -9.52 18.52 9.88
CA TYR A 184 -10.28 19.47 9.04
C TYR A 184 -10.46 20.85 9.69
N ALA A 185 -9.85 21.08 10.85
CA ALA A 185 -9.99 22.32 11.64
C ALA A 185 -11.45 22.69 11.98
N THR A 186 -12.37 21.74 11.99
CA THR A 186 -13.78 21.94 12.35
C THR A 186 -13.96 22.08 13.86
N ASP A 187 -12.97 21.72 14.67
CA ASP A 187 -12.86 22.02 16.09
C ASP A 187 -12.82 23.52 16.40
N LYS A 188 -12.48 24.35 15.40
CA LYS A 188 -12.42 25.82 15.49
C LYS A 188 -13.70 26.52 15.05
N VAL A 189 -14.72 25.76 14.61
CA VAL A 189 -15.99 26.28 14.13
C VAL A 189 -16.84 26.71 15.33
N ASP A 190 -17.26 27.98 15.33
CA ASP A 190 -18.19 28.52 16.31
C ASP A 190 -19.61 28.13 15.94
N VAL A 191 -20.18 27.18 16.69
CA VAL A 191 -21.53 26.67 16.47
C VAL A 191 -22.53 27.56 17.20
N ARG A 192 -23.47 28.16 16.46
CA ARG A 192 -24.54 29.03 17.02
C ARG A 192 -25.88 28.47 16.64
N ASP A 193 -26.81 28.54 17.60
CA ASP A 193 -28.20 28.22 17.33
C ASP A 193 -28.81 29.27 16.41
N PHE A 194 -29.49 28.83 15.38
CA PHE A 194 -30.19 29.68 14.44
C PHE A 194 -31.68 29.41 14.48
N ALA A 195 -32.44 30.40 14.91
CA ALA A 195 -33.90 30.31 14.93
C ALA A 195 -34.44 30.53 13.51
N ALA A 196 -34.68 29.44 12.78
CA ALA A 196 -35.30 29.51 11.47
C ALA A 196 -36.81 29.87 11.60
N SER A 197 -37.25 30.91 10.90
CA SER A 197 -38.66 31.22 10.70
C SER A 197 -39.03 31.17 9.23
N ASN A 198 -40.32 30.97 8.92
CA ASN A 198 -40.83 30.98 7.56
C ASN A 198 -41.40 32.37 7.19
N ASP A 199 -41.20 33.38 8.05
CA ASP A 199 -41.67 34.72 7.81
C ASP A 199 -40.75 35.48 6.88
N LEU A 200 -40.98 35.36 5.59
CA LEU A 200 -40.21 36.05 4.54
C LEU A 200 -41.05 37.19 3.98
N ASP A 201 -40.60 38.44 4.22
CA ASP A 201 -41.18 39.65 3.68
C ASP A 201 -40.19 40.41 2.76
N ALA A 202 -40.69 41.48 2.13
CA ALA A 202 -39.88 42.28 1.26
C ALA A 202 -38.68 42.96 1.96
N SER A 203 -38.85 43.29 3.28
CA SER A 203 -37.80 43.89 4.06
C SER A 203 -36.73 42.89 4.44
N ALA A 204 -37.08 41.65 4.70
CA ALA A 204 -36.14 40.56 4.96
C ALA A 204 -35.30 40.28 3.70
N ILE A 205 -35.89 40.32 2.51
CA ILE A 205 -35.16 40.16 1.25
C ILE A 205 -34.17 41.32 1.04
N ALA A 206 -34.63 42.57 1.23
CA ALA A 206 -33.80 43.77 1.03
C ALA A 206 -32.63 43.86 2.04
N ASN A 207 -32.82 43.29 3.28
CA ASN A 207 -31.77 43.28 4.30
C ASN A 207 -30.80 42.12 4.18
N ASN A 208 -30.98 41.23 3.21
CA ASN A 208 -30.13 40.05 2.98
C ASN A 208 -29.50 40.03 1.60
N ASP A 209 -29.03 41.20 1.12
CA ASP A 209 -28.44 41.37 -0.19
C ASP A 209 -27.30 40.38 -0.48
N GLU A 210 -26.47 40.07 0.50
CA GLU A 210 -25.38 39.12 0.34
C GLU A 210 -25.88 37.70 0.06
N THR A 211 -27.01 37.28 0.64
CA THR A 211 -27.62 35.98 0.37
C THR A 211 -28.32 35.98 -1.00
N VAL A 212 -29.11 37.00 -1.25
CA VAL A 212 -29.88 37.13 -2.52
C VAL A 212 -28.95 37.30 -3.70
N GLY A 213 -27.90 38.14 -3.56
CA GLY A 213 -26.89 38.38 -4.59
C GLY A 213 -26.01 37.17 -4.92
N ASN A 214 -25.98 36.18 -4.03
CA ASN A 214 -25.22 34.95 -4.24
C ASN A 214 -26.08 33.73 -4.57
N ILE A 215 -27.35 33.92 -4.95
CA ILE A 215 -28.19 32.83 -5.47
C ILE A 215 -27.55 32.30 -6.76
N ARG A 216 -27.29 31.00 -6.76
CA ARG A 216 -26.64 30.32 -7.89
C ARG A 216 -27.55 30.29 -9.10
N ILE A 217 -27.09 30.80 -10.23
CA ILE A 217 -27.75 30.69 -11.54
C ILE A 217 -27.09 29.64 -12.45
N ASN A 218 -25.88 29.19 -12.07
CA ASN A 218 -25.19 28.07 -12.66
C ASN A 218 -25.04 26.94 -11.64
N ASP A 219 -25.03 25.70 -12.12
CA ASP A 219 -24.67 24.54 -11.28
C ASP A 219 -23.20 24.17 -11.50
N TYR A 220 -22.63 23.41 -10.54
CA TYR A 220 -21.22 23.05 -10.58
C TYR A 220 -20.88 22.09 -11.73
N GLU A 221 -21.72 21.09 -12.03
CA GLU A 221 -21.46 20.13 -13.11
C GLU A 221 -21.36 20.78 -14.51
N PRO A 222 -22.29 21.67 -14.93
CA PRO A 222 -22.12 22.43 -16.18
C PRO A 222 -20.87 23.30 -16.19
N VAL A 223 -20.48 23.90 -15.05
CA VAL A 223 -19.27 24.73 -14.94
C VAL A 223 -18.01 23.89 -15.07
N GLU A 224 -17.94 22.71 -14.46
CA GLU A 224 -16.84 21.78 -14.64
C GLU A 224 -16.68 21.36 -16.11
N LYS A 225 -17.78 21.00 -16.76
CA LYS A 225 -17.77 20.67 -18.20
C LYS A 225 -17.26 21.84 -19.04
N PHE A 226 -17.71 23.05 -18.71
CA PHE A 226 -17.24 24.27 -19.38
C PHE A 226 -15.72 24.49 -19.17
N TYR A 227 -15.20 24.34 -17.96
CA TYR A 227 -13.77 24.45 -17.70
C TYR A 227 -12.99 23.38 -18.48
N ASN A 228 -13.43 22.15 -18.48
CA ASN A 228 -12.80 21.06 -19.23
C ASN A 228 -12.81 21.31 -20.74
N GLN A 229 -13.84 21.95 -21.28
CA GLN A 229 -13.93 22.27 -22.70
C GLN A 229 -13.11 23.48 -23.12
N THR A 230 -13.03 24.53 -22.27
CA THR A 230 -12.48 25.83 -22.66
C THR A 230 -11.15 26.13 -22.02
N GLN A 231 -10.89 25.63 -20.82
CA GLN A 231 -9.72 25.95 -19.99
C GLN A 231 -8.70 24.81 -19.82
N SER A 232 -8.98 23.60 -20.31
CA SER A 232 -7.98 22.52 -20.27
C SER A 232 -6.79 22.81 -21.17
N ILE A 233 -7.02 23.39 -22.37
CA ILE A 233 -5.99 23.87 -23.32
C ILE A 233 -5.15 22.72 -23.91
N ARG A 234 -4.81 21.71 -23.15
CA ARG A 234 -4.09 20.50 -23.57
C ARG A 234 -4.83 19.25 -23.09
N GLN A 235 -4.73 18.15 -23.84
CA GLN A 235 -5.47 16.92 -23.55
C GLN A 235 -5.10 16.27 -22.21
N TYR A 236 -3.88 16.48 -21.74
CA TYR A 236 -3.42 15.95 -20.46
C TYR A 236 -3.82 16.80 -19.24
N TYR A 237 -4.42 17.97 -19.43
CA TYR A 237 -5.02 18.74 -18.35
C TYR A 237 -6.48 18.38 -18.15
N LYS A 238 -6.88 18.32 -16.89
CA LYS A 238 -8.25 18.06 -16.47
C LYS A 238 -8.59 18.89 -15.25
N PHE A 239 -9.83 19.37 -15.20
CA PHE A 239 -10.50 19.86 -14.01
C PHE A 239 -11.32 18.67 -13.48
N ASN A 240 -10.99 18.17 -12.28
CA ASN A 240 -11.57 16.93 -11.76
C ASN A 240 -12.80 17.18 -10.90
N ASP A 241 -12.78 18.26 -10.15
CA ASP A 241 -13.87 18.69 -9.30
C ASP A 241 -14.03 20.21 -9.35
N THR A 242 -15.18 20.69 -8.88
CA THR A 242 -15.48 22.12 -8.82
C THR A 242 -16.02 22.47 -7.44
N ASP A 243 -15.17 23.12 -6.67
CA ASP A 243 -15.48 23.59 -5.34
C ASP A 243 -16.21 24.92 -5.34
N VAL A 244 -16.84 25.22 -4.20
CA VAL A 244 -17.48 26.50 -3.93
C VAL A 244 -16.69 27.24 -2.87
N ASP A 245 -16.27 28.45 -3.19
CA ASP A 245 -15.57 29.33 -2.27
C ASP A 245 -16.13 30.76 -2.32
N ARG A 246 -15.61 31.66 -1.53
CA ARG A 246 -16.12 33.03 -1.33
C ARG A 246 -14.99 34.04 -1.33
N TYR A 247 -15.14 35.07 -2.15
CA TYR A 247 -14.16 36.13 -2.25
C TYR A 247 -14.86 37.50 -2.31
N TYR A 248 -14.16 38.54 -1.86
CA TYR A 248 -14.51 39.89 -2.23
C TYR A 248 -13.91 40.20 -3.61
N LEU A 249 -14.74 40.40 -4.61
CA LEU A 249 -14.36 40.62 -5.99
C LEU A 249 -14.79 42.05 -6.38
N ASN A 250 -13.82 42.93 -6.58
CA ASN A 250 -14.08 44.34 -6.91
C ASN A 250 -15.01 45.03 -5.89
N GLY A 251 -14.89 44.68 -4.61
CA GLY A 251 -15.69 45.23 -3.52
C GLY A 251 -17.05 44.54 -3.25
N GLU A 252 -17.44 43.54 -4.07
CA GLU A 252 -18.66 42.73 -3.85
C GLU A 252 -18.28 41.39 -3.22
N TYR A 253 -19.02 40.98 -2.20
CA TYR A 253 -18.93 39.64 -1.66
C TYR A 253 -19.59 38.65 -2.62
N ALA A 254 -18.81 37.74 -3.17
CA ALA A 254 -19.27 36.83 -4.21
C ALA A 254 -18.93 35.39 -3.89
N GLN A 255 -19.91 34.51 -4.06
CA GLN A 255 -19.67 33.08 -4.10
C GLN A 255 -19.13 32.70 -5.48
N THR A 256 -18.16 31.81 -5.51
CA THR A 256 -17.47 31.42 -6.73
C THR A 256 -17.39 29.90 -6.84
N TYR A 257 -17.34 29.43 -8.08
CA TYR A 257 -16.83 28.11 -8.41
C TYR A 257 -15.34 28.21 -8.68
N LEU A 258 -14.59 27.27 -8.11
CA LEU A 258 -13.16 27.16 -8.25
C LEU A 258 -12.79 25.74 -8.62
N SER A 259 -11.92 25.57 -9.59
CA SER A 259 -11.36 24.26 -9.94
C SER A 259 -9.90 24.38 -10.33
N VAL A 260 -9.08 23.46 -9.85
CA VAL A 260 -7.64 23.40 -10.17
C VAL A 260 -7.41 22.60 -11.45
N ARG A 261 -6.44 23.04 -12.25
CA ARG A 261 -6.07 22.32 -13.48
C ARG A 261 -4.97 21.32 -13.17
N GLU A 262 -5.34 20.05 -13.14
CA GLU A 262 -4.45 18.94 -12.81
C GLU A 262 -4.00 18.19 -14.05
N ILE A 263 -2.96 17.37 -13.91
CA ILE A 263 -2.51 16.46 -14.95
C ILE A 263 -3.26 15.13 -14.81
N ASP A 264 -3.92 14.72 -15.88
CA ASP A 264 -4.45 13.38 -16.04
C ASP A 264 -3.32 12.45 -16.49
N GLU A 265 -2.75 11.71 -15.55
CA GLU A 265 -1.63 10.81 -15.78
C GLU A 265 -1.90 9.76 -16.87
N LYS A 266 -3.18 9.43 -17.12
CA LYS A 266 -3.59 8.48 -18.16
C LYS A 266 -3.46 9.05 -19.57
N LYS A 267 -3.31 10.36 -19.70
CA LYS A 267 -3.24 11.06 -20.99
C LYS A 267 -1.85 11.58 -21.32
N ILE A 268 -0.87 11.39 -20.47
CA ILE A 268 0.55 11.62 -20.79
C ILE A 268 1.15 10.38 -21.44
N ASN A 269 2.28 10.56 -22.16
CA ASN A 269 3.03 9.42 -22.69
C ASN A 269 3.60 8.62 -21.53
N ASP A 270 3.21 7.33 -21.42
CA ASP A 270 3.47 6.45 -20.29
C ASP A 270 4.93 5.96 -20.26
N THR A 271 5.84 6.89 -19.93
CA THR A 271 7.21 6.57 -19.58
C THR A 271 7.46 6.90 -18.12
N TRP A 272 8.29 6.11 -17.45
CA TRP A 272 8.66 6.38 -16.07
C TRP A 272 9.17 7.82 -15.86
N LEU A 273 9.98 8.32 -16.81
CA LEU A 273 10.52 9.69 -16.78
C LEU A 273 9.39 10.73 -16.81
N ASN A 274 8.40 10.55 -17.67
CA ASN A 274 7.28 11.48 -17.77
C ASN A 274 6.42 11.46 -16.51
N ARG A 275 6.07 10.29 -16.01
CA ARG A 275 5.19 10.12 -14.83
C ARG A 275 5.81 10.68 -13.56
N HIS A 276 7.10 10.44 -13.35
CA HIS A 276 7.70 10.70 -12.03
C HIS A 276 8.63 11.91 -11.98
N ILE A 277 9.09 12.43 -13.13
CA ILE A 277 10.08 13.52 -13.17
C ILE A 277 9.61 14.71 -14.02
N LYS A 278 8.98 14.47 -15.18
CA LYS A 278 8.63 15.56 -16.10
C LYS A 278 7.28 16.20 -15.79
N TYR A 279 6.22 15.43 -15.69
CA TYR A 279 4.85 15.93 -15.44
C TYR A 279 4.48 15.78 -13.97
N THR A 280 5.20 16.51 -13.12
CA THR A 280 5.13 16.39 -11.66
C THR A 280 3.97 17.17 -11.02
N HIS A 281 3.36 18.11 -11.75
CA HIS A 281 2.37 19.04 -11.20
C HIS A 281 1.39 19.55 -12.26
N GLY A 282 0.18 19.84 -11.83
CA GLY A 282 -0.80 20.61 -12.56
C GLY A 282 -0.45 22.11 -12.57
N TYR A 283 -1.22 22.94 -13.32
CA TYR A 283 -0.88 24.32 -13.47
C TYR A 283 -2.09 25.23 -13.56
N GLY A 284 -2.22 26.13 -12.59
CA GLY A 284 -3.26 27.13 -12.55
C GLY A 284 -4.62 26.60 -12.14
N LEU A 285 -5.58 27.46 -12.17
CA LEU A 285 -6.96 27.21 -11.78
C LEU A 285 -7.91 28.05 -12.62
N ALA A 286 -9.19 27.70 -12.59
CA ALA A 286 -10.27 28.51 -13.13
C ALA A 286 -11.21 28.93 -12.00
N VAL A 287 -11.68 30.17 -12.02
CA VAL A 287 -12.65 30.71 -11.06
C VAL A 287 -13.74 31.43 -11.82
N SER A 288 -15.00 31.14 -11.52
CA SER A 288 -16.14 31.87 -12.04
C SER A 288 -17.14 32.23 -10.94
N ARG A 289 -17.90 33.28 -11.12
CA ARG A 289 -18.98 33.64 -10.19
C ARG A 289 -20.17 32.67 -10.36
N VAL A 290 -20.86 32.39 -9.27
CA VAL A 290 -22.07 31.54 -9.31
C VAL A 290 -23.31 32.29 -9.76
N ASP A 291 -23.32 33.60 -9.59
CA ASP A 291 -24.43 34.54 -9.76
C ASP A 291 -24.37 35.32 -11.09
N LYS A 292 -23.33 35.14 -11.92
CA LYS A 292 -23.15 35.89 -13.17
C LYS A 292 -22.84 34.96 -14.34
N ILE A 293 -23.39 35.35 -15.49
CA ILE A 293 -23.13 34.71 -16.78
C ILE A 293 -22.77 35.80 -17.81
N THR A 294 -22.08 35.39 -18.84
CA THR A 294 -21.81 36.22 -20.02
C THR A 294 -23.08 36.42 -20.89
N ALA A 295 -23.04 37.35 -21.81
CA ALA A 295 -24.16 37.55 -22.75
C ALA A 295 -24.51 36.30 -23.59
N SER A 296 -23.57 35.35 -23.72
CA SER A 296 -23.78 34.05 -24.39
C SER A 296 -24.28 32.94 -23.47
N GLY A 297 -24.61 33.24 -22.21
CA GLY A 297 -25.04 32.27 -21.20
C GLY A 297 -23.95 31.38 -20.64
N GLN A 298 -22.69 31.70 -20.88
CA GLN A 298 -21.54 30.96 -20.34
C GLN A 298 -21.16 31.48 -18.95
N PRO A 299 -20.51 30.68 -18.08
CA PRO A 299 -19.97 31.15 -16.81
C PRO A 299 -19.08 32.40 -16.96
N ASP A 300 -19.25 33.38 -16.08
CA ASP A 300 -18.37 34.57 -16.03
C ASP A 300 -17.05 34.20 -15.32
N VAL A 301 -16.01 33.94 -16.12
CA VAL A 301 -14.74 33.43 -15.61
C VAL A 301 -13.84 34.57 -15.17
N VAL A 302 -13.61 34.67 -13.87
CA VAL A 302 -12.76 35.68 -13.22
C VAL A 302 -11.27 35.33 -13.33
N VAL A 303 -10.92 34.05 -13.22
CA VAL A 303 -9.54 33.55 -13.40
C VAL A 303 -9.54 32.50 -14.51
N LYS A 304 -8.69 32.69 -15.51
CA LYS A 304 -8.59 31.86 -16.72
C LYS A 304 -7.20 31.85 -17.31
N ASP A 305 -7.01 31.08 -18.38
CA ASP A 305 -5.79 30.99 -19.21
C ASP A 305 -4.61 30.21 -18.57
N ILE A 306 -3.55 30.04 -19.34
CA ILE A 306 -2.22 29.55 -18.94
C ILE A 306 -1.17 30.53 -19.49
N PRO A 307 -0.37 31.20 -18.64
CA PRO A 307 -0.49 31.29 -17.18
C PRO A 307 -1.82 31.91 -16.73
N PRO A 308 -2.29 31.60 -15.50
CA PRO A 308 -3.56 32.08 -15.02
C PRO A 308 -3.58 33.62 -14.91
N LYS A 309 -4.64 34.23 -15.44
CA LYS A 309 -4.89 35.68 -15.40
C LYS A 309 -6.19 35.94 -14.65
N SER A 310 -6.16 36.85 -13.71
CA SER A 310 -7.33 37.29 -12.96
C SER A 310 -7.84 38.64 -13.47
N SER A 311 -9.17 38.79 -13.62
CA SER A 311 -9.84 40.05 -13.84
C SER A 311 -10.12 40.80 -12.52
N ALA A 312 -10.09 40.09 -11.39
CA ALA A 312 -10.21 40.69 -10.06
C ALA A 312 -8.83 40.94 -9.43
N LYS A 313 -8.62 42.14 -8.90
CA LYS A 313 -7.34 42.53 -8.31
C LYS A 313 -7.02 41.80 -7.00
N GLU A 314 -8.04 41.35 -6.32
CA GLU A 314 -7.98 40.65 -5.03
C GLU A 314 -7.45 39.22 -5.18
N ILE A 315 -7.64 38.61 -6.35
CA ILE A 315 -7.13 37.25 -6.63
C ILE A 315 -5.80 37.38 -7.37
N SER A 316 -4.70 37.14 -6.64
CA SER A 316 -3.35 37.13 -7.19
C SER A 316 -2.70 35.75 -7.05
N ILE A 317 -2.48 35.07 -8.16
CA ILE A 317 -1.88 33.73 -8.18
C ILE A 317 -0.38 33.88 -8.41
N LYS A 318 0.40 33.70 -7.32
CA LYS A 318 1.87 33.84 -7.34
C LYS A 318 2.58 32.53 -7.69
N ARG A 319 1.99 31.41 -7.32
CA ARG A 319 2.53 30.05 -7.47
C ARG A 319 1.43 29.14 -8.02
N PRO A 320 1.30 29.06 -9.35
CA PRO A 320 0.22 28.29 -9.99
C PRO A 320 0.48 26.77 -10.07
N GLU A 321 1.63 26.29 -9.62
CA GLU A 321 2.01 24.87 -9.67
C GLU A 321 1.23 24.04 -8.64
N ILE A 322 0.53 23.01 -9.09
CA ILE A 322 -0.31 22.12 -8.29
C ILE A 322 0.37 20.77 -8.14
N TYR A 323 1.15 20.58 -7.07
CA TYR A 323 1.85 19.34 -6.77
C TYR A 323 0.99 18.33 -5.97
N PHE A 324 0.01 18.81 -5.26
CA PHE A 324 -0.91 18.01 -4.45
C PHE A 324 -2.32 18.26 -4.92
N GLY A 325 -2.79 17.38 -5.77
CA GLY A 325 -4.13 17.42 -6.35
C GLY A 325 -4.86 16.11 -6.12
N GLU A 326 -6.10 16.07 -6.56
CA GLU A 326 -6.97 14.89 -6.44
C GLU A 326 -6.62 13.79 -7.44
N LEU A 327 -6.05 14.15 -8.60
CA LEU A 327 -5.61 13.22 -9.63
C LEU A 327 -4.18 12.71 -9.41
N SER A 328 -3.44 13.29 -8.45
CA SER A 328 -2.06 12.91 -8.14
C SER A 328 -2.03 11.59 -7.38
N SER A 329 -1.92 10.48 -8.07
CA SER A 329 -1.96 9.12 -7.49
C SER A 329 -0.59 8.49 -7.32
N ASP A 330 0.40 8.88 -8.14
CA ASP A 330 1.74 8.33 -8.13
C ASP A 330 2.73 9.22 -7.36
N TYR A 331 3.86 8.62 -6.96
CA TYR A 331 4.97 9.39 -6.40
C TYR A 331 5.68 10.20 -7.49
N ILE A 332 6.16 11.37 -7.14
CA ILE A 332 6.99 12.20 -8.01
C ILE A 332 8.37 12.42 -7.39
N VAL A 333 9.37 12.58 -8.23
CA VAL A 333 10.76 12.85 -7.84
C VAL A 333 11.14 14.23 -8.33
N ILE A 334 11.31 15.14 -7.40
CA ILE A 334 11.61 16.56 -7.66
C ILE A 334 13.07 16.88 -7.38
N ASN A 335 13.51 18.04 -7.85
CA ASN A 335 14.91 18.51 -7.68
C ASN A 335 15.94 17.53 -8.23
N THR A 336 15.65 16.92 -9.37
CA THR A 336 16.55 16.06 -10.13
C THR A 336 17.47 16.89 -11.05
N ASN A 337 18.31 16.24 -11.85
CA ASN A 337 19.08 16.91 -12.91
C ASN A 337 18.20 17.31 -14.12
N GLU A 338 17.01 16.73 -14.22
CA GLU A 338 16.01 17.06 -15.23
C GLU A 338 15.08 18.16 -14.74
N ASP A 339 14.76 19.12 -15.61
CA ASP A 339 13.78 20.14 -15.30
C ASP A 339 12.36 19.59 -15.46
N GLU A 340 11.48 20.04 -14.58
CA GLU A 340 10.06 19.67 -14.57
C GLU A 340 9.32 20.50 -15.63
N PHE A 341 8.38 19.89 -16.34
CA PHE A 341 7.48 20.60 -17.24
C PHE A 341 6.56 21.51 -16.43
N ASN A 342 6.55 22.81 -16.73
CA ASN A 342 5.74 23.77 -16.01
C ASN A 342 4.39 24.02 -16.71
N TYR A 343 4.43 24.59 -17.92
CA TYR A 343 3.23 24.81 -18.71
C TYR A 343 3.57 25.01 -20.20
N PRO A 344 2.59 24.80 -21.12
CA PRO A 344 2.76 25.05 -22.53
C PRO A 344 2.71 26.55 -22.84
N ASP A 345 3.70 27.06 -23.56
CA ASP A 345 3.77 28.46 -24.01
C ASP A 345 3.80 28.49 -25.55
N GLY A 346 2.63 28.55 -26.16
CA GLY A 346 2.46 28.46 -27.61
C GLY A 346 2.99 27.15 -28.18
N GLN A 347 4.03 27.23 -29.01
CA GLN A 347 4.72 26.09 -29.63
C GLN A 347 5.85 25.52 -28.76
N SER A 348 6.22 26.21 -27.68
CA SER A 348 7.27 25.82 -26.75
C SER A 348 6.70 25.39 -25.41
N ASN A 349 7.56 24.87 -24.53
CA ASN A 349 7.22 24.54 -23.16
C ASN A 349 8.06 25.38 -22.20
N LYS A 350 7.49 25.75 -21.09
CA LYS A 350 8.22 26.30 -19.95
C LYS A 350 8.55 25.20 -18.97
N TYR A 351 9.69 25.36 -18.30
CA TYR A 351 10.20 24.40 -17.34
C TYR A 351 10.44 25.10 -16.01
N THR A 352 10.40 24.33 -14.94
CA THR A 352 10.60 24.82 -13.57
C THR A 352 11.33 23.76 -12.73
N ARG A 353 11.64 24.14 -11.50
CA ARG A 353 12.09 23.24 -10.44
C ARG A 353 11.30 23.52 -9.18
N TYR A 354 11.00 22.48 -8.45
CA TYR A 354 10.26 22.60 -7.21
C TYR A 354 10.90 23.58 -6.22
N LYS A 355 10.09 24.50 -5.70
CA LYS A 355 10.51 25.54 -4.73
C LYS A 355 9.72 25.46 -3.41
N GLY A 356 8.97 24.39 -3.21
CA GLY A 356 8.20 24.16 -1.99
C GLY A 356 9.05 23.58 -0.86
N SER A 357 8.43 23.35 0.27
CA SER A 357 9.03 22.77 1.48
C SER A 357 8.58 21.34 1.77
N ALA A 358 7.57 20.83 1.05
CA ALA A 358 7.04 19.50 1.25
C ALA A 358 7.92 18.43 0.57
N GLY A 359 7.73 17.18 0.98
CA GLY A 359 8.42 16.03 0.41
C GLY A 359 9.42 15.37 1.35
N ILE A 360 9.95 14.24 0.92
CA ILE A 360 10.91 13.43 1.70
C ILE A 360 12.28 13.55 1.08
N LYS A 361 13.27 14.05 1.83
CA LYS A 361 14.65 14.09 1.37
C LYS A 361 15.19 12.68 1.21
N LEU A 362 15.58 12.30 -0.01
CA LEU A 362 16.12 10.99 -0.34
C LEU A 362 17.59 10.88 0.09
N THR A 363 17.83 10.21 1.22
CA THR A 363 19.17 9.70 1.58
C THR A 363 19.40 8.37 0.83
N PRO A 364 20.66 7.88 0.72
CA PRO A 364 20.94 6.59 0.06
C PRO A 364 20.10 5.42 0.61
N LEU A 365 19.93 5.37 1.93
CA LEU A 365 19.10 4.33 2.57
C LEU A 365 17.62 4.48 2.20
N LYS A 366 17.07 5.70 2.26
CA LYS A 366 15.67 5.95 1.86
C LYS A 366 15.45 5.66 0.40
N ARG A 367 16.41 6.01 -0.48
CA ARG A 367 16.35 5.68 -1.90
C ARG A 367 16.24 4.17 -2.13
N LEU A 368 17.07 3.37 -1.44
CA LEU A 368 16.97 1.91 -1.50
C LEU A 368 15.62 1.40 -0.99
N MET A 369 15.12 1.93 0.13
CA MET A 369 13.81 1.54 0.68
C MET A 369 12.67 1.86 -0.30
N PHE A 370 12.67 3.04 -0.92
CA PHE A 370 11.69 3.41 -1.94
C PHE A 370 11.83 2.56 -3.20
N ALA A 371 13.05 2.28 -3.67
CA ALA A 371 13.28 1.42 -4.83
C ALA A 371 12.71 0.01 -4.63
N VAL A 372 12.86 -0.54 -3.43
CA VAL A 372 12.27 -1.85 -3.05
C VAL A 372 10.75 -1.76 -2.97
N ARG A 373 10.22 -0.72 -2.32
CA ARG A 373 8.77 -0.52 -2.17
C ARG A 373 8.06 -0.39 -3.52
N GLU A 374 8.59 0.43 -4.40
CA GLU A 374 7.99 0.72 -5.70
C GLU A 374 8.39 -0.30 -6.79
N GLY A 375 9.25 -1.29 -6.44
CA GLY A 375 9.76 -2.27 -7.40
C GLY A 375 10.55 -1.65 -8.55
N SER A 376 11.13 -0.46 -8.36
CA SER A 376 11.81 0.32 -9.39
C SER A 376 13.20 0.78 -8.93
N PHE A 377 14.23 0.33 -9.62
CA PHE A 377 15.61 0.79 -9.40
C PHE A 377 15.97 2.05 -10.22
N LYS A 378 14.98 2.74 -10.78
CA LYS A 378 15.16 4.01 -11.52
C LYS A 378 15.17 5.24 -10.60
N LEU A 379 14.88 5.04 -9.32
CA LEU A 379 14.94 6.05 -8.26
C LEU A 379 16.36 6.48 -7.92
#